data_ec8305dc57cf6e8bdf0fb10c0411e220
#
_entry.id   ec8305dc57cf6e8bdf0fb10c0411e220
#
_cell.length_a   1.000
_cell.length_b   1.000
_cell.length_c   1.000
_cell.angle_alpha   90.00
_cell.angle_beta   90.00
_cell.angle_gamma   90.00
#
_symmetry.space_group_name_H-M   'P 1'
#
loop_
_entity.id
_entity.type
_entity.pdbx_description
1 polymer ?
#
loop_
_entity_poly.entity_id
_entity_poly.type
_entity_poly.pdbx_seq_one_letter_code
_entity_poly.pdbx_strand_id
1 'polypeptide(L)'
;MSKKEEYRKLKKFFADTKDEPLENMDGFFDARIEFYEEHMSHWRRHYEYVANVLPTQTRNLFDLGCGSGLELDAIFTRFPLLDVTGVDLSESMLAKLKNKHADKNLTLKKCDYFDFDAGENVFDAAVAFETLHHFTAAKKRKLFEKIFRSLVSGGIFIDCDYIALSQEIENAAFDECSKRRRKYSIPPLAYVHFDTPLTLKHELSALKKAGFINIKCFFLPHERNTAIITARKY
;
A
#
# COMPACT_ATOMS: atom_id res chain seq x y z
N MET A 1 15.27 -4.34 -14.28
CA MET A 1 14.46 -3.96 -15.47
C MET A 1 14.80 -2.54 -15.91
N SER A 2 14.90 -2.22 -17.20
CA SER A 2 15.10 -0.87 -17.69
C SER A 2 13.76 -0.14 -17.84
N LYS A 3 13.75 1.23 -17.80
CA LYS A 3 12.54 2.03 -18.04
C LYS A 3 11.84 1.68 -19.35
N LYS A 4 12.63 1.45 -20.43
CA LYS A 4 12.09 1.08 -21.75
C LYS A 4 11.44 -0.31 -21.76
N GLU A 5 12.00 -1.24 -21.02
CA GLU A 5 11.45 -2.59 -20.90
C GLU A 5 10.16 -2.58 -20.09
N GLU A 6 10.10 -1.85 -18.97
CA GLU A 6 8.90 -1.68 -18.17
C GLU A 6 7.78 -1.04 -19.00
N TYR A 7 8.07 0.06 -19.68
CA TYR A 7 7.08 0.71 -20.55
C TYR A 7 6.54 -0.22 -21.64
N ARG A 8 7.40 -1.05 -22.25
CA ARG A 8 6.98 -2.04 -23.24
C ARG A 8 6.07 -3.11 -22.62
N LYS A 9 6.40 -3.61 -21.43
CA LYS A 9 5.57 -4.58 -20.70
C LYS A 9 4.21 -3.98 -20.35
N LEU A 10 4.18 -2.75 -19.85
CA LEU A 10 2.95 -2.03 -19.54
C LEU A 10 2.06 -1.87 -20.78
N LYS A 11 2.61 -1.44 -21.91
CA LYS A 11 1.86 -1.30 -23.17
C LYS A 11 1.32 -2.63 -23.68
N LYS A 12 2.10 -3.71 -23.54
CA LYS A 12 1.64 -5.05 -23.86
C LYS A 12 0.46 -5.45 -22.98
N PHE A 13 0.59 -5.29 -21.66
CA PHE A 13 -0.48 -5.56 -20.70
C PHE A 13 -1.77 -4.79 -21.06
N PHE A 14 -1.67 -3.49 -21.38
CA PHE A 14 -2.83 -2.70 -21.80
C PHE A 14 -3.49 -3.24 -23.10
N ALA A 15 -2.69 -3.71 -24.04
CA ALA A 15 -3.21 -4.29 -25.28
C ALA A 15 -3.89 -5.65 -25.05
N ASP A 16 -3.26 -6.49 -24.23
CA ASP A 16 -3.76 -7.83 -23.92
C ASP A 16 -5.09 -7.78 -23.13
N THR A 17 -5.22 -6.79 -22.22
CA THR A 17 -6.40 -6.65 -21.33
C THR A 17 -7.37 -5.54 -21.73
N LYS A 18 -7.28 -5.01 -22.97
CA LYS A 18 -8.05 -3.83 -23.43
C LYS A 18 -9.58 -3.95 -23.33
N ASP A 19 -10.09 -5.17 -23.37
CA ASP A 19 -11.52 -5.48 -23.34
C ASP A 19 -11.99 -6.05 -22.00
N GLU A 20 -11.08 -6.15 -21.02
CA GLU A 20 -11.41 -6.55 -19.67
C GLU A 20 -11.99 -5.36 -18.89
N PRO A 21 -13.14 -5.53 -18.21
CA PRO A 21 -13.68 -4.49 -17.33
C PRO A 21 -12.78 -4.30 -16.12
N LEU A 22 -12.79 -3.09 -15.56
CA LEU A 22 -12.14 -2.85 -14.25
C LEU A 22 -12.99 -3.46 -13.14
N GLU A 23 -12.38 -4.29 -12.31
CA GLU A 23 -13.03 -4.89 -11.14
C GLU A 23 -13.06 -3.89 -9.97
N ASN A 24 -14.10 -3.96 -9.13
CA ASN A 24 -14.08 -3.24 -7.85
C ASN A 24 -12.98 -3.80 -6.96
N MET A 25 -12.38 -2.94 -6.13
CA MET A 25 -11.21 -3.28 -5.32
C MET A 25 -11.48 -4.47 -4.38
N ASP A 26 -12.55 -4.42 -3.60
CA ASP A 26 -12.95 -5.49 -2.68
C ASP A 26 -13.27 -6.79 -3.41
N GLY A 27 -14.08 -6.73 -4.48
CA GLY A 27 -14.43 -7.90 -5.28
C GLY A 27 -13.23 -8.58 -5.94
N PHE A 28 -12.22 -7.80 -6.33
CA PHE A 28 -10.98 -8.34 -6.90
C PHE A 28 -10.24 -9.24 -5.90
N PHE A 29 -10.10 -8.80 -4.66
CA PHE A 29 -9.40 -9.53 -3.62
C PHE A 29 -10.23 -10.71 -3.09
N ASP A 30 -11.54 -10.54 -2.90
CA ASP A 30 -12.44 -11.62 -2.46
C ASP A 30 -12.44 -12.81 -3.43
N ALA A 31 -12.44 -12.54 -4.73
CA ALA A 31 -12.39 -13.59 -5.76
C ALA A 31 -11.06 -14.38 -5.80
N ARG A 32 -9.98 -13.82 -5.24
CA ARG A 32 -8.61 -14.39 -5.30
C ARG A 32 -8.07 -14.86 -3.95
N ILE A 33 -8.88 -14.82 -2.90
CA ILE A 33 -8.48 -15.07 -1.51
C ILE A 33 -7.76 -16.41 -1.30
N GLU A 34 -8.15 -17.47 -2.03
CA GLU A 34 -7.57 -18.80 -1.88
C GLU A 34 -6.11 -18.87 -2.36
N PHE A 35 -5.78 -18.15 -3.44
CA PHE A 35 -4.46 -18.16 -4.06
C PHE A 35 -3.63 -16.91 -3.76
N TYR A 36 -4.20 -15.96 -3.03
CA TYR A 36 -3.58 -14.65 -2.80
C TYR A 36 -2.21 -14.75 -2.13
N GLU A 37 -2.11 -15.52 -1.04
CA GLU A 37 -0.86 -15.64 -0.28
C GLU A 37 0.25 -16.34 -1.07
N GLU A 38 -0.10 -17.36 -1.87
CA GLU A 38 0.85 -18.02 -2.76
C GLU A 38 1.36 -17.03 -3.81
N HIS A 39 0.45 -16.29 -4.44
CA HIS A 39 0.80 -15.26 -5.43
C HIS A 39 1.71 -14.19 -4.83
N MET A 40 1.46 -13.76 -3.60
CA MET A 40 2.21 -12.71 -2.90
C MET A 40 3.49 -13.23 -2.21
N SER A 41 3.78 -14.52 -2.25
CA SER A 41 4.95 -15.13 -1.59
C SER A 41 6.30 -14.58 -2.05
N HIS A 42 6.39 -14.06 -3.27
CA HIS A 42 7.61 -13.45 -3.81
C HIS A 42 8.01 -12.16 -3.08
N TRP A 43 7.08 -11.51 -2.35
CA TRP A 43 7.33 -10.31 -1.56
C TRP A 43 7.97 -10.60 -0.18
N ARG A 44 8.22 -11.86 0.18
CA ARG A 44 8.74 -12.25 1.51
C ARG A 44 9.93 -11.42 1.98
N ARG A 45 10.88 -11.10 1.12
CA ARG A 45 12.04 -10.28 1.46
C ARG A 45 11.67 -8.84 1.80
N HIS A 46 10.61 -8.30 1.18
CA HIS A 46 10.09 -6.97 1.50
C HIS A 46 9.38 -6.98 2.85
N TYR A 47 8.59 -8.01 3.15
CA TYR A 47 7.95 -8.16 4.47
C TYR A 47 9.00 -8.20 5.58
N GLU A 48 10.06 -9.00 5.42
CA GLU A 48 11.18 -9.07 6.36
C GLU A 48 11.89 -7.72 6.49
N TYR A 49 12.09 -6.99 5.40
CA TYR A 49 12.72 -5.67 5.43
C TYR A 49 11.84 -4.65 6.15
N VAL A 50 10.54 -4.60 5.88
CA VAL A 50 9.57 -3.73 6.57
C VAL A 50 9.60 -4.00 8.07
N ALA A 51 9.55 -5.26 8.49
CA ALA A 51 9.68 -5.63 9.90
C ALA A 51 11.01 -5.15 10.52
N ASN A 52 12.12 -5.19 9.74
CA ASN A 52 13.45 -4.81 10.22
C ASN A 52 13.64 -3.29 10.37
N VAL A 53 12.94 -2.47 9.61
CA VAL A 53 13.04 -1.00 9.71
C VAL A 53 12.13 -0.39 10.77
N LEU A 54 11.18 -1.16 11.30
CA LEU A 54 10.37 -0.75 12.45
C LEU A 54 11.26 -0.51 13.68
N PRO A 55 11.10 0.62 14.40
CA PRO A 55 11.83 0.88 15.65
C PRO A 55 11.56 -0.19 16.71
N THR A 56 12.57 -0.61 17.44
CA THR A 56 12.46 -1.67 18.47
C THR A 56 11.48 -1.35 19.60
N GLN A 57 11.21 -0.06 19.84
CA GLN A 57 10.27 0.42 20.85
C GLN A 57 8.81 0.48 20.37
N THR A 58 8.52 0.14 19.11
CA THR A 58 7.15 0.16 18.55
C THR A 58 6.23 -0.72 19.38
N ARG A 59 5.08 -0.17 19.80
CA ARG A 59 4.03 -0.86 20.56
C ARG A 59 2.69 -0.84 19.84
N ASN A 60 2.38 0.28 19.16
CA ASN A 60 1.12 0.50 18.47
C ASN A 60 1.39 0.70 16.98
N LEU A 61 0.88 -0.20 16.14
CA LEU A 61 1.01 -0.15 14.69
C LEU A 61 -0.34 0.12 14.03
N PHE A 62 -0.35 1.04 13.08
CA PHE A 62 -1.47 1.21 12.14
C PHE A 62 -1.12 0.56 10.81
N ASP A 63 -1.94 -0.38 10.36
CA ASP A 63 -1.73 -1.13 9.11
C ASP A 63 -2.84 -0.81 8.11
N LEU A 64 -2.47 -0.14 7.02
CA LEU A 64 -3.37 0.36 5.98
C LEU A 64 -3.46 -0.64 4.82
N GLY A 65 -4.65 -1.17 4.56
CA GLY A 65 -4.84 -2.22 3.57
C GLY A 65 -4.17 -3.51 4.02
N CYS A 66 -4.39 -3.89 5.29
CA CYS A 66 -3.68 -4.99 5.94
C CYS A 66 -3.94 -6.38 5.34
N GLY A 67 -4.93 -6.51 4.44
CA GLY A 67 -5.23 -7.75 3.73
C GLY A 67 -5.30 -8.97 4.64
N SER A 68 -4.63 -10.04 4.25
CA SER A 68 -4.48 -11.27 5.05
C SER A 68 -3.28 -11.21 6.02
N GLY A 69 -2.58 -10.06 6.13
CA GLY A 69 -1.48 -9.81 7.06
C GLY A 69 -0.18 -10.52 6.73
N LEU A 70 0.22 -10.54 5.46
CA LEU A 70 1.48 -11.18 5.04
C LEU A 70 2.71 -10.45 5.60
N GLU A 71 2.71 -9.12 5.63
CA GLU A 71 3.72 -8.30 6.29
C GLU A 71 3.70 -8.49 7.81
N LEU A 72 2.52 -8.72 8.41
CA LEU A 72 2.37 -8.97 9.83
C LEU A 72 2.99 -10.30 10.27
N ASP A 73 3.10 -11.30 9.39
CA ASP A 73 3.82 -12.56 9.68
C ASP A 73 5.28 -12.28 10.08
N ALA A 74 5.97 -11.42 9.31
CA ALA A 74 7.33 -11.01 9.60
C ALA A 74 7.39 -10.03 10.80
N ILE A 75 6.44 -9.11 10.90
CA ILE A 75 6.37 -8.12 11.98
C ILE A 75 6.16 -8.80 13.33
N PHE A 76 5.20 -9.73 13.46
CA PHE A 76 4.94 -10.44 14.72
C PHE A 76 6.07 -11.40 15.14
N THR A 77 6.86 -11.89 14.19
CA THR A 77 8.09 -12.64 14.51
C THR A 77 9.06 -11.78 15.32
N ARG A 78 9.14 -10.48 15.02
CA ARG A 78 10.04 -9.54 15.69
C ARG A 78 9.39 -8.82 16.90
N PHE A 79 8.09 -8.57 16.80
CA PHE A 79 7.28 -7.82 17.77
C PHE A 79 6.06 -8.65 18.22
N PRO A 80 6.26 -9.74 19.00
CA PRO A 80 5.19 -10.69 19.32
C PRO A 80 4.05 -10.10 20.15
N LEU A 81 4.28 -8.97 20.85
CA LEU A 81 3.31 -8.28 21.72
C LEU A 81 2.83 -6.95 21.13
N LEU A 82 2.98 -6.75 19.82
CA LEU A 82 2.57 -5.54 19.13
C LEU A 82 1.04 -5.42 19.10
N ASP A 83 0.52 -4.24 19.43
CA ASP A 83 -0.88 -3.90 19.22
C ASP A 83 -1.04 -3.37 17.78
N VAL A 84 -1.87 -4.03 16.98
CA VAL A 84 -2.09 -3.69 15.58
C VAL A 84 -3.53 -3.25 15.36
N THR A 85 -3.71 -2.06 14.80
CA THR A 85 -4.97 -1.63 14.21
C THR A 85 -4.88 -1.77 12.70
N GLY A 86 -5.56 -2.77 12.14
CA GLY A 86 -5.60 -3.05 10.70
C GLY A 86 -6.91 -2.61 10.06
N VAL A 87 -6.81 -2.03 8.88
CA VAL A 87 -7.95 -1.54 8.09
C VAL A 87 -7.90 -2.15 6.69
N ASP A 88 -9.00 -2.74 6.26
CA ASP A 88 -9.14 -3.27 4.89
C ASP A 88 -10.59 -3.18 4.40
N LEU A 89 -10.80 -3.16 3.09
CA LEU A 89 -12.12 -3.19 2.47
C LEU A 89 -12.72 -4.61 2.42
N SER A 90 -11.87 -5.64 2.33
CA SER A 90 -12.28 -7.03 2.17
C SER A 90 -12.51 -7.69 3.53
N GLU A 91 -13.73 -8.15 3.76
CA GLU A 91 -14.07 -8.89 4.97
C GLU A 91 -13.41 -10.27 5.00
N SER A 92 -13.29 -10.91 3.85
CA SER A 92 -12.66 -12.22 3.72
C SER A 92 -11.17 -12.16 4.06
N MET A 93 -10.47 -11.10 3.64
CA MET A 93 -9.07 -10.84 4.02
C MET A 93 -8.92 -10.65 5.52
N LEU A 94 -9.74 -9.79 6.12
CA LEU A 94 -9.71 -9.56 7.57
C LEU A 94 -10.02 -10.82 8.39
N ALA A 95 -10.96 -11.65 7.91
CA ALA A 95 -11.27 -12.93 8.55
C ALA A 95 -10.07 -13.89 8.49
N LYS A 96 -9.37 -13.95 7.35
CA LYS A 96 -8.15 -14.75 7.17
C LYS A 96 -7.03 -14.27 8.10
N LEU A 97 -6.79 -12.96 8.16
CA LEU A 97 -5.83 -12.34 9.07
C LEU A 97 -6.14 -12.67 10.53
N LYS A 98 -7.39 -12.49 10.95
CA LYS A 98 -7.84 -12.78 12.32
C LYS A 98 -7.63 -14.24 12.72
N ASN A 99 -7.94 -15.18 11.80
CA ASN A 99 -7.78 -16.61 12.04
C ASN A 99 -6.29 -17.00 12.14
N LYS A 100 -5.45 -16.43 11.26
CA LYS A 100 -4.01 -16.70 11.21
C LYS A 100 -3.29 -16.21 12.46
N HIS A 101 -3.71 -15.10 13.01
CA HIS A 101 -3.09 -14.41 14.15
C HIS A 101 -4.05 -14.27 15.34
N ALA A 102 -4.81 -15.34 15.64
CA ALA A 102 -5.82 -15.35 16.70
C ALA A 102 -5.25 -15.09 18.11
N ASP A 103 -3.95 -15.33 18.30
CA ASP A 103 -3.21 -15.09 19.55
C ASP A 103 -2.61 -13.70 19.66
N LYS A 104 -2.78 -12.83 18.64
CA LYS A 104 -2.20 -11.48 18.59
C LYS A 104 -3.21 -10.39 18.95
N ASN A 105 -2.69 -9.26 19.39
CA ASN A 105 -3.50 -8.09 19.71
C ASN A 105 -3.89 -7.35 18.40
N LEU A 106 -5.03 -7.77 17.84
CA LEU A 106 -5.55 -7.22 16.57
C LEU A 106 -6.88 -6.48 16.78
N THR A 107 -6.90 -5.23 16.38
CA THR A 107 -8.11 -4.44 16.17
C THR A 107 -8.33 -4.27 14.68
N LEU A 108 -9.23 -5.07 14.10
CA LEU A 108 -9.49 -5.08 12.66
C LEU A 108 -10.77 -4.31 12.33
N LYS A 109 -10.71 -3.46 11.29
CA LYS A 109 -11.84 -2.64 10.83
C LYS A 109 -12.06 -2.82 9.34
N LYS A 110 -13.27 -3.27 8.97
CA LYS A 110 -13.72 -3.28 7.58
C LYS A 110 -14.17 -1.88 7.20
N CYS A 111 -13.30 -1.11 6.58
CA CYS A 111 -13.61 0.24 6.07
C CYS A 111 -12.54 0.71 5.09
N ASP A 112 -12.85 1.78 4.38
CA ASP A 112 -11.87 2.53 3.61
C ASP A 112 -10.92 3.28 4.54
N TYR A 113 -9.61 3.07 4.40
CA TYR A 113 -8.61 3.79 5.19
C TYR A 113 -8.60 5.31 4.91
N PHE A 114 -9.17 5.77 3.79
CA PHE A 114 -9.39 7.20 3.57
C PHE A 114 -10.46 7.78 4.50
N ASP A 115 -11.45 6.98 4.92
CA ASP A 115 -12.54 7.41 5.78
C ASP A 115 -12.31 7.03 7.25
N PHE A 116 -11.43 6.08 7.54
CA PHE A 116 -11.13 5.64 8.89
C PHE A 116 -10.55 6.78 9.74
N ASP A 117 -11.12 7.03 10.91
CA ASP A 117 -10.55 7.95 11.90
C ASP A 117 -9.48 7.24 12.72
N ALA A 118 -8.24 7.54 12.40
CA ALA A 118 -7.06 6.97 13.06
C ALA A 118 -6.67 7.72 14.36
N GLY A 119 -7.42 8.74 14.73
CA GLY A 119 -7.12 9.61 15.89
C GLY A 119 -5.86 10.48 15.66
N GLU A 120 -5.38 11.06 16.76
CA GLU A 120 -4.17 11.89 16.77
C GLU A 120 -3.16 11.39 17.81
N ASN A 121 -1.90 11.27 17.42
CA ASN A 121 -0.81 10.80 18.30
C ASN A 121 -1.10 9.44 18.97
N VAL A 122 -1.63 8.49 18.21
CA VAL A 122 -2.04 7.16 18.69
C VAL A 122 -0.97 6.10 18.41
N PHE A 123 -0.34 6.15 17.22
CA PHE A 123 0.50 5.08 16.73
C PHE A 123 1.99 5.45 16.74
N ASP A 124 2.84 4.48 17.12
CA ASP A 124 4.30 4.61 17.02
C ASP A 124 4.78 4.44 15.58
N ALA A 125 4.06 3.62 14.83
CA ALA A 125 4.34 3.36 13.43
C ALA A 125 3.05 3.16 12.62
N ALA A 126 3.14 3.45 11.33
CA ALA A 126 2.13 3.07 10.33
C ALA A 126 2.82 2.36 9.16
N VAL A 127 2.13 1.37 8.59
CA VAL A 127 2.60 0.60 7.43
C VAL A 127 1.51 0.62 6.35
N ALA A 128 1.93 0.73 5.09
CA ALA A 128 1.13 0.42 3.91
C ALA A 128 2.00 -0.47 3.01
N PHE A 129 1.45 -1.62 2.60
CA PHE A 129 2.18 -2.57 1.77
C PHE A 129 1.38 -2.90 0.51
N GLU A 130 1.92 -2.52 -0.69
CA GLU A 130 1.31 -2.78 -2.00
C GLU A 130 -0.19 -2.42 -2.07
N THR A 131 -0.59 -1.29 -1.46
CA THR A 131 -1.99 -0.86 -1.37
C THR A 131 -2.27 0.55 -1.89
N LEU A 132 -1.24 1.41 -2.01
CA LEU A 132 -1.43 2.82 -2.35
C LEU A 132 -1.22 3.17 -3.82
N HIS A 133 -0.64 2.28 -4.62
CA HIS A 133 -0.33 2.52 -6.04
C HIS A 133 -1.56 2.68 -6.98
N HIS A 134 -2.75 2.61 -6.45
CA HIS A 134 -3.99 2.83 -7.19
C HIS A 134 -4.49 4.29 -7.16
N PHE A 135 -3.79 5.20 -6.46
CA PHE A 135 -4.31 6.53 -6.16
C PHE A 135 -3.42 7.66 -6.67
N THR A 136 -4.06 8.78 -7.00
CA THR A 136 -3.37 10.01 -7.42
C THR A 136 -2.54 10.63 -6.30
N ALA A 137 -1.49 11.39 -6.66
CA ALA A 137 -0.67 12.11 -5.70
C ALA A 137 -1.47 13.03 -4.77
N ALA A 138 -2.55 13.64 -5.27
CA ALA A 138 -3.42 14.51 -4.46
C ALA A 138 -4.19 13.71 -3.40
N LYS A 139 -4.67 12.51 -3.77
CA LYS A 139 -5.40 11.62 -2.85
C LYS A 139 -4.45 11.02 -1.82
N LYS A 140 -3.30 10.51 -2.25
CA LYS A 140 -2.24 10.01 -1.35
C LYS A 140 -1.79 11.09 -0.35
N ARG A 141 -1.59 12.35 -0.79
CA ARG A 141 -1.21 13.43 0.12
C ARG A 141 -2.21 13.60 1.26
N LYS A 142 -3.52 13.59 0.98
CA LYS A 142 -4.55 13.70 2.03
C LYS A 142 -4.50 12.53 3.02
N LEU A 143 -4.24 11.32 2.53
CA LEU A 143 -4.03 10.15 3.38
C LEU A 143 -2.76 10.29 4.22
N PHE A 144 -1.66 10.72 3.63
CA PHE A 144 -0.40 10.96 4.33
C PHE A 144 -0.53 12.04 5.42
N GLU A 145 -1.32 13.10 5.20
CA GLU A 145 -1.67 14.10 6.22
C GLU A 145 -2.45 13.47 7.39
N LYS A 146 -3.35 12.52 7.10
CA LYS A 146 -4.09 11.76 8.12
C LYS A 146 -3.13 10.84 8.90
N ILE A 147 -2.30 10.07 8.21
CA ILE A 147 -1.28 9.20 8.84
C ILE A 147 -0.33 10.04 9.70
N PHE A 148 0.14 11.17 9.18
CA PHE A 148 1.01 12.08 9.94
C PHE A 148 0.37 12.52 11.26
N ARG A 149 -0.92 12.88 11.26
CA ARG A 149 -1.63 13.25 12.50
C ARG A 149 -1.73 12.08 13.47
N SER A 150 -2.04 10.89 12.98
CA SER A 150 -2.24 9.70 13.82
C SER A 150 -0.95 9.18 14.49
N LEU A 151 0.21 9.47 13.92
CA LEU A 151 1.49 9.10 14.52
C LEU A 151 1.84 9.98 15.73
N VAL A 152 2.50 9.39 16.72
CA VAL A 152 3.14 10.14 17.81
C VAL A 152 4.34 10.96 17.30
N SER A 153 4.83 11.93 18.09
CA SER A 153 6.09 12.62 17.79
C SER A 153 7.24 11.60 17.70
N GLY A 154 8.06 11.68 16.65
CA GLY A 154 9.12 10.71 16.35
C GLY A 154 8.61 9.43 15.68
N GLY A 155 7.30 9.25 15.53
CA GLY A 155 6.69 8.10 14.86
C GLY A 155 7.13 7.96 13.40
N ILE A 156 6.98 6.77 12.85
CA ILE A 156 7.44 6.41 11.50
C ILE A 156 6.28 5.91 10.63
N PHE A 157 6.23 6.36 9.39
CA PHE A 157 5.44 5.74 8.34
C PHE A 157 6.36 4.97 7.40
N ILE A 158 5.95 3.75 7.04
CA ILE A 158 6.63 2.87 6.09
C ILE A 158 5.66 2.56 4.96
N ASP A 159 6.03 2.97 3.75
CA ASP A 159 5.28 2.71 2.52
C ASP A 159 6.13 1.80 1.64
N CYS A 160 5.71 0.56 1.46
CA CYS A 160 6.34 -0.39 0.55
C CYS A 160 5.42 -0.59 -0.64
N ASP A 161 5.73 0.06 -1.76
CA ASP A 161 4.75 0.13 -2.83
C ASP A 161 5.38 0.18 -4.23
N TYR A 162 4.57 -0.17 -5.22
CA TYR A 162 4.91 -0.10 -6.63
C TYR A 162 5.07 1.35 -7.08
N ILE A 163 6.17 1.66 -7.74
CA ILE A 163 6.46 2.98 -8.32
C ILE A 163 6.73 2.92 -9.82
N ALA A 164 6.32 3.97 -10.54
CA ALA A 164 6.66 4.14 -11.94
C ALA A 164 8.12 4.59 -12.11
N LEU A 165 8.89 3.88 -12.95
CA LEU A 165 10.30 4.22 -13.22
C LEU A 165 10.48 5.50 -14.05
N SER A 166 9.40 6.04 -14.62
CA SER A 166 9.43 7.31 -15.36
C SER A 166 8.06 7.99 -15.38
N GLN A 167 8.06 9.31 -15.64
CA GLN A 167 6.83 10.08 -15.81
C GLN A 167 5.97 9.57 -16.98
N GLU A 168 6.60 9.05 -18.03
CA GLU A 168 5.90 8.47 -19.17
C GLU A 168 5.09 7.22 -18.77
N ILE A 169 5.65 6.38 -17.88
CA ILE A 169 4.97 5.20 -17.34
C ILE A 169 3.81 5.62 -16.45
N GLU A 170 4.03 6.55 -15.52
CA GLU A 170 2.99 7.11 -14.67
C GLU A 170 1.83 7.66 -15.51
N ASN A 171 2.12 8.54 -16.48
CA ASN A 171 1.09 9.12 -17.35
C ASN A 171 0.33 8.05 -18.12
N ALA A 172 1.04 7.06 -18.70
CA ALA A 172 0.39 6.00 -19.48
C ALA A 172 -0.57 5.15 -18.63
N ALA A 173 -0.22 4.88 -17.36
CA ALA A 173 -1.07 4.13 -16.45
C ALA A 173 -2.36 4.90 -16.09
N PHE A 174 -2.22 6.19 -15.72
CA PHE A 174 -3.38 7.05 -15.42
C PHE A 174 -4.29 7.29 -16.64
N ASP A 175 -3.70 7.48 -17.83
CA ASP A 175 -4.45 7.68 -19.07
C ASP A 175 -5.25 6.43 -19.44
N GLU A 176 -4.66 5.23 -19.35
CA GLU A 176 -5.34 3.98 -19.63
C GLU A 176 -6.45 3.70 -18.60
N CYS A 177 -6.20 3.89 -17.31
CA CYS A 177 -7.21 3.79 -16.27
C CYS A 177 -8.40 4.70 -16.57
N SER A 178 -8.13 5.97 -16.89
CA SER A 178 -9.15 6.97 -17.23
C SER A 178 -9.94 6.59 -18.48
N LYS A 179 -9.28 6.04 -19.50
CA LYS A 179 -9.91 5.55 -20.74
C LYS A 179 -10.84 4.38 -20.44
N ARG A 180 -10.40 3.38 -19.64
CA ARG A 180 -11.25 2.23 -19.27
C ARG A 180 -12.43 2.66 -18.42
N ARG A 181 -12.26 3.57 -17.44
CA ARG A 181 -13.36 4.12 -16.67
C ARG A 181 -14.44 4.74 -17.57
N ARG A 182 -14.06 5.52 -18.57
CA ARG A 182 -15.01 6.08 -19.56
C ARG A 182 -15.67 4.99 -20.39
N LYS A 183 -14.89 4.01 -20.90
CA LYS A 183 -15.42 2.89 -21.71
C LYS A 183 -16.52 2.11 -20.97
N TYR A 184 -16.35 1.86 -19.69
CA TYR A 184 -17.25 1.06 -18.87
C TYR A 184 -18.18 1.89 -17.98
N SER A 185 -18.26 3.21 -18.18
CA SER A 185 -19.11 4.13 -17.41
C SER A 185 -18.93 4.01 -15.89
N ILE A 186 -17.68 3.80 -15.44
CA ILE A 186 -17.36 3.66 -14.01
C ILE A 186 -17.33 5.03 -13.33
N PRO A 187 -18.06 5.23 -12.22
CA PRO A 187 -18.07 6.49 -11.50
C PRO A 187 -16.66 6.94 -11.07
N PRO A 188 -16.36 8.26 -11.09
CA PRO A 188 -15.04 8.78 -10.72
C PRO A 188 -14.57 8.39 -9.31
N LEU A 189 -15.51 8.21 -8.37
CA LEU A 189 -15.23 7.88 -6.98
C LEU A 189 -15.20 6.38 -6.68
N ALA A 190 -15.57 5.52 -7.65
CA ALA A 190 -15.50 4.07 -7.44
C ALA A 190 -14.05 3.61 -7.32
N TYR A 191 -13.78 2.76 -6.34
CA TYR A 191 -12.48 2.11 -6.20
C TYR A 191 -12.40 0.89 -7.11
N VAL A 192 -11.45 0.93 -8.02
CA VAL A 192 -11.18 -0.16 -8.95
C VAL A 192 -9.75 -0.62 -8.81
N HIS A 193 -9.55 -1.91 -8.95
CA HIS A 193 -8.22 -2.49 -9.02
C HIS A 193 -7.60 -2.19 -10.40
N PHE A 194 -6.69 -1.26 -10.44
CA PHE A 194 -5.87 -0.93 -11.61
C PHE A 194 -4.64 -0.12 -11.16
N ASP A 195 -3.47 -0.63 -11.47
CA ASP A 195 -2.22 -0.02 -11.02
C ASP A 195 -1.97 1.31 -11.74
N THR A 196 -1.89 2.36 -10.96
CA THR A 196 -1.55 3.72 -11.40
C THR A 196 -0.40 4.27 -10.56
N PRO A 197 0.77 3.60 -10.59
CA PRO A 197 1.88 3.97 -9.73
C PRO A 197 2.37 5.39 -10.02
N LEU A 198 2.68 6.11 -8.96
CA LEU A 198 3.37 7.39 -9.07
C LEU A 198 4.88 7.17 -9.27
N THR A 199 5.55 8.14 -9.85
CA THR A 199 7.01 8.18 -9.80
C THR A 199 7.49 8.41 -8.37
N LEU A 200 8.67 7.89 -8.03
CA LEU A 200 9.28 8.14 -6.72
C LEU A 200 9.33 9.65 -6.38
N LYS A 201 9.56 10.51 -7.37
CA LYS A 201 9.55 11.97 -7.18
C LYS A 201 8.20 12.47 -6.67
N HIS A 202 7.10 11.96 -7.21
CA HIS A 202 5.75 12.35 -6.80
C HIS A 202 5.39 11.77 -5.43
N GLU A 203 5.77 10.52 -5.13
CA GLU A 203 5.60 9.93 -3.79
C GLU A 203 6.31 10.77 -2.72
N LEU A 204 7.61 11.02 -2.90
CA LEU A 204 8.38 11.82 -1.95
C LEU A 204 7.85 13.25 -1.81
N SER A 205 7.34 13.84 -2.90
CA SER A 205 6.70 15.17 -2.86
C SER A 205 5.41 15.16 -2.06
N ALA A 206 4.58 14.12 -2.21
CA ALA A 206 3.32 13.98 -1.45
C ALA A 206 3.59 13.82 0.06
N LEU A 207 4.56 12.98 0.45
CA LEU A 207 4.99 12.81 1.83
C LEU A 207 5.53 14.11 2.45
N LYS A 208 6.41 14.83 1.73
CA LYS A 208 6.93 16.12 2.20
C LYS A 208 5.82 17.14 2.42
N LYS A 209 4.87 17.23 1.49
CA LYS A 209 3.73 18.14 1.59
C LYS A 209 2.76 17.78 2.72
N ALA A 210 2.73 16.52 3.13
CA ALA A 210 1.96 16.05 4.28
C ALA A 210 2.63 16.35 5.63
N GLY A 211 3.88 16.87 5.64
CA GLY A 211 4.60 17.24 6.84
C GLY A 211 5.72 16.29 7.26
N PHE A 212 5.87 15.15 6.58
CA PHE A 212 6.92 14.19 6.90
C PHE A 212 8.33 14.71 6.63
N ILE A 213 9.25 14.31 7.50
CA ILE A 213 10.68 14.63 7.42
C ILE A 213 11.50 13.33 7.41
N ASN A 214 12.82 13.45 7.27
CA ASN A 214 13.75 12.32 7.28
C ASN A 214 13.32 11.17 6.38
N ILE A 215 12.82 11.54 5.18
CA ILE A 215 12.30 10.58 4.21
C ILE A 215 13.49 9.87 3.56
N LYS A 216 13.49 8.52 3.65
CA LYS A 216 14.49 7.65 3.01
C LYS A 216 13.78 6.68 2.08
N CYS A 217 14.47 6.26 1.03
CA CYS A 217 13.96 5.30 0.07
C CYS A 217 14.99 4.18 -0.12
N PHE A 218 14.52 2.95 -0.15
CA PHE A 218 15.32 1.74 -0.32
C PHE A 218 14.72 0.89 -1.44
N PHE A 219 15.59 0.16 -2.12
CA PHE A 219 15.22 -0.84 -3.11
C PHE A 219 15.95 -2.13 -2.76
N LEU A 220 15.24 -3.25 -2.82
CA LEU A 220 15.90 -4.54 -2.70
C LEU A 220 16.70 -4.86 -3.98
N PRO A 221 17.79 -5.65 -3.88
CA PRO A 221 18.59 -6.04 -5.03
C PRO A 221 17.74 -6.68 -6.13
N HIS A 222 17.94 -6.23 -7.37
CA HIS A 222 17.25 -6.66 -8.59
C HIS A 222 15.80 -6.17 -8.74
N GLU A 223 15.24 -5.45 -7.76
CA GLU A 223 13.91 -4.85 -7.82
C GLU A 223 14.04 -3.33 -7.88
N ARG A 224 13.45 -2.71 -8.89
CA ARG A 224 13.59 -1.27 -9.13
C ARG A 224 12.27 -0.51 -9.14
N ASN A 225 11.18 -1.23 -9.22
CA ASN A 225 9.83 -0.69 -9.29
C ASN A 225 9.01 -0.86 -8.02
N THR A 226 9.57 -1.49 -6.97
CA THR A 226 9.00 -1.47 -5.63
C THR A 226 9.95 -0.73 -4.71
N ALA A 227 9.47 0.36 -4.14
CA ALA A 227 10.21 1.21 -3.22
C ALA A 227 9.75 0.97 -1.78
N ILE A 228 10.71 0.86 -0.86
CA ILE A 228 10.42 0.92 0.57
C ILE A 228 10.77 2.32 1.03
N ILE A 229 9.76 3.12 1.32
CA ILE A 229 9.91 4.51 1.73
C ILE A 229 9.64 4.60 3.23
N THR A 230 10.56 5.19 3.98
CA THR A 230 10.35 5.51 5.39
C THR A 230 10.29 7.01 5.57
N ALA A 231 9.33 7.47 6.37
CA ALA A 231 9.11 8.89 6.63
C ALA A 231 8.78 9.10 8.11
N ARG A 232 9.29 10.16 8.74
CA ARG A 232 9.09 10.40 10.17
C ARG A 232 8.24 11.64 10.43
N LYS A 233 7.42 11.54 11.48
CA LYS A 233 6.83 12.70 12.12
C LYS A 233 7.88 13.32 13.04
N TYR A 234 7.94 14.67 13.06
CA TYR A 234 8.79 15.43 13.99
C TYR A 234 8.23 15.40 15.40
#